data_9880309efca6b19c671164ac4edd0426
#
_entry.id   9880309efca6b19c671164ac4edd0426
#
_cell.length_a   1.000
_cell.length_b   1.000
_cell.length_c   1.000
_cell.angle_alpha   90.00
_cell.angle_beta   90.00
_cell.angle_gamma   90.00
#
_symmetry.space_group_name_H-M   'P 1'
#
loop_
_entity.id
_entity.type
_entity.pdbx_description
1 polymer ?
#
loop_
_entity_poly.entity_id
_entity_poly.type
_entity_poly.pdbx_seq_one_letter_code
_entity_poly.pdbx_strand_id
1 'polypeptide(L)'
;MAALPRPDSTNPIDRRAALRRFLGFLASSPLLRADRPYSQKMDPLLVPANVFDFADLAKAKLDPLAWDYVTEGSEDEASLRDNRAKMEDLIIRPHPLDHDTRKIDISTTLFGKTLPHPIFLCPTGGKNCVFPNGERETAIGAGASNTMQITSGGIEDVLRAGKGPKAWWQFTTAAEFVPGGAAQNKIADYSRRLADNDCTGISVTVDIYHVSHRERSIHNGLVRSWCSTNGIPRGPDKKLLYRSDDIIWSTGEFPTPMRNSTPTWDTLQRLHDGAKLPVIVKGILTAEDTAKAVKYGLSGIVVSNHGARQLDHVGATIEALPECVRAANGKIPVLVDGGFRRGTDIFKALALGASAVGIGRPYLWGLGAFGSRGVARVIELLRAELATDMGMAGVAQISQIDRSYVRSRRSGA
;
A
#
# COMPACT_ATOMS: atom_id res chain seq x y z
N MET A 1 -60.24 2.71 -39.78
CA MET A 1 -60.23 3.01 -38.36
C MET A 1 -60.99 1.89 -37.65
N ALA A 2 -60.32 0.86 -37.17
CA ALA A 2 -60.94 -0.22 -36.40
C ALA A 2 -60.74 0.10 -34.90
N ALA A 3 -61.84 0.16 -34.16
CA ALA A 3 -61.86 0.47 -32.74
C ALA A 3 -61.32 -0.71 -31.95
N LEU A 4 -60.39 -0.45 -31.01
CA LEU A 4 -59.90 -1.40 -30.02
C LEU A 4 -61.05 -1.79 -29.05
N PRO A 5 -61.22 -3.06 -28.68
CA PRO A 5 -62.26 -3.47 -27.74
C PRO A 5 -61.92 -2.95 -26.32
N ARG A 6 -62.92 -2.45 -25.62
CA ARG A 6 -62.82 -2.03 -24.21
C ARG A 6 -62.62 -3.28 -23.31
N PRO A 7 -61.81 -3.19 -22.25
CA PRO A 7 -61.71 -4.31 -21.32
C PRO A 7 -62.99 -4.51 -20.54
N ASP A 8 -63.42 -5.77 -20.49
CA ASP A 8 -64.61 -6.25 -19.80
C ASP A 8 -64.44 -6.07 -18.27
N SER A 9 -65.34 -5.29 -17.65
CA SER A 9 -65.25 -4.84 -16.27
C SER A 9 -66.07 -5.73 -15.28
N THR A 10 -66.24 -7.00 -15.56
CA THR A 10 -67.17 -7.88 -14.76
C THR A 10 -66.52 -9.13 -14.18
N ASN A 11 -65.29 -9.03 -13.70
CA ASN A 11 -64.72 -10.11 -12.86
C ASN A 11 -64.26 -9.53 -11.53
N PRO A 12 -65.10 -9.54 -10.45
CA PRO A 12 -64.60 -9.10 -9.16
C PRO A 12 -63.52 -10.07 -8.72
N ILE A 13 -62.28 -9.54 -8.67
CA ILE A 13 -61.16 -10.27 -8.09
C ILE A 13 -61.62 -10.69 -6.69
N ASP A 14 -61.84 -11.97 -6.48
CA ASP A 14 -62.12 -12.50 -5.15
C ASP A 14 -60.90 -12.20 -4.27
N ARG A 15 -61.06 -11.14 -3.46
CA ARG A 15 -60.03 -10.66 -2.56
C ARG A 15 -59.49 -11.76 -1.64
N ARG A 16 -60.35 -12.73 -1.28
CA ARG A 16 -59.95 -13.88 -0.46
C ARG A 16 -59.09 -14.87 -1.26
N ALA A 17 -59.41 -15.09 -2.53
CA ALA A 17 -58.61 -15.94 -3.42
C ALA A 17 -57.26 -15.27 -3.75
N ALA A 18 -57.25 -13.96 -3.99
CA ALA A 18 -56.02 -13.18 -4.19
C ALA A 18 -55.14 -13.19 -2.94
N LEU A 19 -55.73 -13.02 -1.74
CA LEU A 19 -55.00 -13.08 -0.48
C LEU A 19 -54.45 -14.49 -0.22
N ARG A 20 -55.18 -15.54 -0.49
CA ARG A 20 -54.70 -16.93 -0.37
C ARG A 20 -53.54 -17.21 -1.33
N ARG A 21 -53.62 -16.75 -2.58
CA ARG A 21 -52.51 -16.88 -3.54
C ARG A 21 -51.29 -16.08 -3.11
N PHE A 22 -51.49 -14.88 -2.59
CA PHE A 22 -50.40 -14.06 -2.05
C PHE A 22 -49.75 -14.70 -0.82
N LEU A 23 -50.55 -15.21 0.13
CA LEU A 23 -50.02 -15.94 1.30
C LEU A 23 -49.35 -17.25 0.89
N GLY A 24 -49.86 -17.97 -0.11
CA GLY A 24 -49.23 -19.15 -0.69
C GLY A 24 -47.90 -18.82 -1.38
N PHE A 25 -47.81 -17.69 -2.09
CA PHE A 25 -46.55 -17.17 -2.67
C PHE A 25 -45.58 -16.79 -1.60
N LEU A 26 -45.98 -16.09 -0.55
CA LEU A 26 -45.16 -15.76 0.59
C LEU A 26 -44.69 -17.04 1.31
N ALA A 27 -45.53 -18.01 1.57
CA ALA A 27 -45.18 -19.27 2.22
C ALA A 27 -44.25 -20.16 1.38
N SER A 28 -44.26 -20.03 0.06
CA SER A 28 -43.38 -20.72 -0.87
C SER A 28 -42.11 -19.92 -1.20
N SER A 29 -42.06 -18.65 -0.78
CA SER A 29 -40.89 -17.77 -1.04
C SER A 29 -39.68 -18.32 -0.35
N PRO A 30 -38.55 -18.52 -1.07
CA PRO A 30 -37.28 -18.90 -0.45
C PRO A 30 -36.79 -17.90 0.60
N LEU A 31 -37.27 -16.64 0.53
CA LEU A 31 -36.92 -15.56 1.45
C LEU A 31 -37.63 -15.70 2.83
N LEU A 32 -38.73 -16.44 2.91
CA LEU A 32 -39.50 -16.63 4.15
C LEU A 32 -39.31 -18.02 4.78
N ARG A 33 -38.50 -18.89 4.19
CA ARG A 33 -38.03 -20.10 4.86
C ARG A 33 -37.02 -19.74 5.90
N ALA A 34 -37.46 -19.49 7.12
CA ALA A 34 -36.63 -19.22 8.30
C ALA A 34 -35.68 -20.38 8.65
N ASP A 35 -35.75 -21.51 7.96
CA ASP A 35 -34.96 -22.73 8.22
C ASP A 35 -33.83 -22.98 7.25
N ARG A 36 -33.39 -21.98 6.51
CA ARG A 36 -31.99 -22.06 6.02
C ARG A 36 -31.10 -21.65 7.15
N PRO A 37 -30.25 -22.55 7.70
CA PRO A 37 -29.21 -22.11 8.57
C PRO A 37 -28.25 -21.26 7.72
N TYR A 38 -28.48 -19.94 7.68
CA TYR A 38 -27.44 -18.96 7.38
C TYR A 38 -26.39 -18.99 8.51
N SER A 39 -26.24 -20.13 9.13
CA SER A 39 -25.29 -20.37 10.21
C SER A 39 -24.06 -21.16 9.79
N GLN A 40 -23.74 -21.26 8.52
CA GLN A 40 -22.32 -21.38 8.20
C GLN A 40 -21.73 -20.03 8.60
N LYS A 41 -21.08 -20.00 9.78
CA LYS A 41 -20.29 -18.85 10.22
C LYS A 41 -19.35 -18.53 9.07
N MET A 42 -19.65 -17.45 8.34
CA MET A 42 -18.77 -16.97 7.28
C MET A 42 -17.39 -16.80 7.88
N ASP A 43 -16.34 -17.28 7.20
CA ASP A 43 -14.96 -17.03 7.66
C ASP A 43 -14.83 -15.54 7.95
N PRO A 44 -14.48 -15.13 9.18
CA PRO A 44 -14.36 -13.71 9.54
C PRO A 44 -13.42 -12.93 8.60
N LEU A 45 -12.49 -13.60 7.93
CA LEU A 45 -11.61 -13.03 6.91
C LEU A 45 -12.38 -12.56 5.67
N LEU A 46 -13.52 -13.14 5.36
CA LEU A 46 -14.32 -12.81 4.17
C LEU A 46 -15.35 -11.71 4.44
N VAL A 47 -15.55 -11.32 5.71
CA VAL A 47 -16.48 -10.27 6.11
C VAL A 47 -16.06 -8.88 5.60
N PRO A 48 -14.75 -8.49 5.69
CA PRO A 48 -14.30 -7.20 5.18
C PRO A 48 -14.59 -7.04 3.68
N ALA A 49 -15.32 -5.98 3.35
CA ALA A 49 -15.68 -5.62 1.99
C ALA A 49 -14.63 -4.71 1.32
N ASN A 50 -13.83 -4.02 2.12
CA ASN A 50 -12.80 -3.09 1.67
C ASN A 50 -11.66 -2.98 2.69
N VAL A 51 -10.63 -2.22 2.32
CA VAL A 51 -9.42 -2.05 3.15
C VAL A 51 -9.69 -1.34 4.48
N PHE A 52 -10.68 -0.43 4.54
CA PHE A 52 -10.98 0.30 5.78
C PHE A 52 -11.56 -0.60 6.86
N ASP A 53 -12.32 -1.65 6.48
CA ASP A 53 -12.85 -2.62 7.43
C ASP A 53 -11.72 -3.34 8.19
N PHE A 54 -10.56 -3.53 7.53
CA PHE A 54 -9.37 -4.07 8.21
C PHE A 54 -8.76 -3.10 9.21
N ALA A 55 -8.90 -1.77 9.00
CA ALA A 55 -8.42 -0.80 9.97
C ALA A 55 -9.15 -0.93 11.30
N ASP A 56 -10.49 -1.06 11.27
CA ASP A 56 -11.31 -1.21 12.47
C ASP A 56 -11.01 -2.54 13.19
N LEU A 57 -10.88 -3.63 12.42
CA LEU A 57 -10.51 -4.94 12.96
C LEU A 57 -9.10 -4.95 13.59
N ALA A 58 -8.13 -4.30 12.95
CA ALA A 58 -6.79 -4.17 13.49
C ALA A 58 -6.79 -3.30 14.75
N LYS A 59 -7.50 -2.17 14.74
CA LYS A 59 -7.63 -1.29 15.91
C LYS A 59 -8.20 -2.02 17.13
N ALA A 60 -9.17 -2.92 16.92
CA ALA A 60 -9.76 -3.70 18.00
C ALA A 60 -8.81 -4.75 18.60
N LYS A 61 -7.78 -5.18 17.86
CA LYS A 61 -6.86 -6.25 18.25
C LYS A 61 -5.48 -5.76 18.70
N LEU A 62 -5.01 -4.66 18.11
CA LEU A 62 -3.68 -4.13 18.38
C LEU A 62 -3.60 -3.48 19.76
N ASP A 63 -2.40 -3.54 20.34
CA ASP A 63 -2.07 -2.65 21.45
C ASP A 63 -2.25 -1.19 21.01
N PRO A 64 -2.84 -0.31 21.84
CA PRO A 64 -3.02 1.10 21.49
C PRO A 64 -1.73 1.81 21.04
N LEU A 65 -0.59 1.48 21.66
CA LEU A 65 0.71 2.03 21.25
C LEU A 65 1.11 1.56 19.83
N ALA A 66 0.83 0.29 19.52
CA ALA A 66 1.08 -0.25 18.18
C ALA A 66 0.14 0.37 17.13
N TRP A 67 -1.11 0.60 17.50
CA TRP A 67 -2.08 1.28 16.64
C TRP A 67 -1.62 2.70 16.31
N ASP A 68 -1.24 3.48 17.33
CA ASP A 68 -0.71 4.83 17.13
C ASP A 68 0.53 4.81 16.26
N TYR A 69 1.51 3.94 16.57
CA TYR A 69 2.71 3.78 15.76
C TYR A 69 2.44 3.51 14.28
N VAL A 70 1.45 2.68 13.96
CA VAL A 70 1.09 2.34 12.57
C VAL A 70 0.37 3.51 11.88
N THR A 71 -0.50 4.22 12.60
CA THR A 71 -1.45 5.16 11.99
C THR A 71 -1.00 6.62 12.03
N GLU A 72 -0.07 6.97 12.90
CA GLU A 72 0.42 8.35 13.04
C GLU A 72 1.15 8.90 11.83
N GLY A 73 1.09 10.21 11.64
CA GLY A 73 1.99 11.01 10.82
C GLY A 73 3.04 11.72 11.67
N SER A 74 3.73 12.69 11.10
CA SER A 74 4.61 13.63 11.81
C SER A 74 3.92 14.96 12.01
N GLU A 75 4.33 15.67 13.07
CA GLU A 75 3.88 17.03 13.42
C GLU A 75 2.36 17.18 13.36
N ASP A 76 1.85 18.12 12.58
CA ASP A 76 0.41 18.39 12.43
C ASP A 76 -0.35 17.34 11.60
N GLU A 77 0.32 16.33 11.07
CA GLU A 77 -0.25 15.32 10.16
C GLU A 77 -0.92 15.93 8.90
N ALA A 78 -0.47 17.12 8.45
CA ALA A 78 -1.02 17.80 7.28
C ALA A 78 -0.86 16.93 6.02
N SER A 79 0.36 16.45 5.73
CA SER A 79 0.62 15.56 4.59
C SER A 79 -0.11 14.22 4.72
N LEU A 80 -0.39 13.74 5.95
CA LEU A 80 -1.16 12.52 6.16
C LEU A 80 -2.61 12.69 5.70
N ARG A 81 -3.23 13.83 6.02
CA ARG A 81 -4.57 14.18 5.55
C ARG A 81 -4.57 14.39 4.05
N ASP A 82 -3.58 15.12 3.52
CA ASP A 82 -3.45 15.43 2.10
C ASP A 82 -3.31 14.16 1.24
N ASN A 83 -2.54 13.18 1.69
CA ASN A 83 -2.40 11.89 1.00
C ASN A 83 -3.76 11.21 0.73
N ARG A 84 -4.81 11.50 1.52
CA ARG A 84 -6.16 10.99 1.24
C ARG A 84 -7.02 12.01 0.50
N ALA A 85 -7.04 13.26 0.94
CA ALA A 85 -7.88 14.30 0.37
C ALA A 85 -7.59 14.54 -1.11
N LYS A 86 -6.31 14.50 -1.51
CA LYS A 86 -5.91 14.75 -2.90
C LYS A 86 -6.27 13.61 -3.87
N MET A 87 -6.50 12.39 -3.36
CA MET A 87 -7.09 11.34 -4.18
C MET A 87 -8.53 11.70 -4.60
N GLU A 88 -9.27 12.43 -3.75
CA GLU A 88 -10.64 12.85 -4.03
C GLU A 88 -10.72 14.03 -5.00
N ASP A 89 -9.65 14.82 -5.11
CA ASP A 89 -9.54 15.92 -6.09
C ASP A 89 -9.41 15.41 -7.54
N LEU A 90 -9.15 14.13 -7.74
CA LEU A 90 -9.08 13.50 -9.06
C LEU A 90 -10.39 12.80 -9.39
N ILE A 91 -10.90 13.05 -10.58
CA ILE A 91 -12.11 12.43 -11.13
C ILE A 91 -11.70 11.46 -12.22
N ILE A 92 -12.20 10.23 -12.17
CA ILE A 92 -12.07 9.24 -13.25
C ILE A 92 -13.04 9.61 -14.36
N ARG A 93 -12.56 9.58 -15.59
CA ARG A 93 -13.34 9.81 -16.83
C ARG A 93 -13.49 8.48 -17.55
N PRO A 94 -14.62 7.80 -17.45
CA PRO A 94 -14.81 6.52 -18.11
C PRO A 94 -15.01 6.70 -19.61
N HIS A 95 -14.47 5.76 -20.39
CA HIS A 95 -14.66 5.62 -21.83
C HIS A 95 -15.19 4.21 -22.13
N PRO A 96 -16.45 3.88 -21.74
CA PRO A 96 -16.92 2.50 -21.62
C PRO A 96 -17.04 1.73 -22.94
N LEU A 97 -16.91 2.39 -24.08
CA LEU A 97 -17.01 1.78 -25.40
C LEU A 97 -15.66 1.62 -26.13
N ASP A 98 -14.54 2.05 -25.50
CA ASP A 98 -13.25 2.07 -26.17
C ASP A 98 -12.64 0.68 -26.35
N HIS A 99 -12.88 -0.24 -25.38
CA HIS A 99 -12.32 -1.58 -25.41
C HIS A 99 -13.32 -2.65 -24.96
N ASP A 100 -13.06 -3.90 -25.40
CA ASP A 100 -13.77 -5.08 -24.92
C ASP A 100 -13.27 -5.47 -23.51
N THR A 101 -14.08 -5.19 -22.51
CA THR A 101 -13.75 -5.44 -21.10
C THR A 101 -14.27 -6.76 -20.55
N ARG A 102 -14.69 -7.70 -21.40
CA ARG A 102 -15.09 -9.05 -20.96
C ARG A 102 -13.95 -9.83 -20.31
N LYS A 103 -12.70 -9.46 -20.60
CA LYS A 103 -11.50 -10.03 -19.98
C LYS A 103 -10.57 -8.88 -19.59
N ILE A 104 -10.34 -8.72 -18.28
CA ILE A 104 -9.45 -7.70 -17.72
C ILE A 104 -8.11 -8.33 -17.38
N ASP A 105 -7.02 -7.71 -17.82
CA ASP A 105 -5.65 -8.05 -17.47
C ASP A 105 -5.03 -6.90 -16.67
N ILE A 106 -4.78 -7.14 -15.37
CA ILE A 106 -4.13 -6.18 -14.47
C ILE A 106 -2.63 -6.43 -14.32
N SER A 107 -2.03 -7.28 -15.17
CA SER A 107 -0.58 -7.50 -15.15
C SER A 107 0.19 -6.28 -15.62
N THR A 108 1.42 -6.14 -15.14
CA THR A 108 2.35 -5.08 -15.52
C THR A 108 3.76 -5.61 -15.64
N THR A 109 4.61 -4.93 -16.39
CA THR A 109 6.04 -5.27 -16.47
C THR A 109 6.85 -4.22 -15.70
N LEU A 110 7.68 -4.68 -14.77
CA LEU A 110 8.53 -3.83 -13.95
C LEU A 110 9.93 -4.47 -13.84
N PHE A 111 10.97 -3.69 -14.14
CA PHE A 111 12.37 -4.16 -14.10
C PHE A 111 12.58 -5.45 -14.92
N GLY A 112 11.97 -5.53 -16.10
CA GLY A 112 12.07 -6.69 -17.01
C GLY A 112 11.31 -7.94 -16.53
N LYS A 113 10.50 -7.84 -15.49
CA LYS A 113 9.68 -8.96 -14.97
C LYS A 113 8.21 -8.65 -15.07
N THR A 114 7.42 -9.62 -15.53
CA THR A 114 5.96 -9.51 -15.48
C THR A 114 5.45 -9.79 -14.07
N LEU A 115 4.72 -8.84 -13.54
CA LEU A 115 4.01 -8.94 -12.26
C LEU A 115 2.51 -9.13 -12.53
N PRO A 116 1.79 -9.93 -11.73
CA PRO A 116 0.38 -10.20 -11.97
C PRO A 116 -0.53 -9.00 -11.71
N HIS A 117 -0.01 -7.95 -11.10
CA HIS A 117 -0.71 -6.70 -10.81
C HIS A 117 0.29 -5.59 -10.44
N PRO A 118 -0.09 -4.29 -10.54
CA PRO A 118 0.80 -3.16 -10.27
C PRO A 118 0.90 -2.76 -8.80
N ILE A 119 0.57 -3.66 -7.86
CA ILE A 119 0.59 -3.38 -6.42
C ILE A 119 1.83 -4.00 -5.81
N PHE A 120 2.55 -3.24 -4.96
CA PHE A 120 3.63 -3.77 -4.15
C PHE A 120 3.48 -3.40 -2.67
N LEU A 121 4.11 -4.17 -1.78
CA LEU A 121 4.17 -3.87 -0.36
C LEU A 121 5.35 -2.95 -0.07
N CYS A 122 5.04 -1.78 0.53
CA CYS A 122 6.06 -0.81 0.95
C CYS A 122 6.92 -1.35 2.08
N PRO A 123 8.18 -0.89 2.19
CA PRO A 123 9.00 -1.19 3.35
C PRO A 123 8.41 -0.50 4.59
N THR A 124 8.04 -1.29 5.58
CA THR A 124 7.59 -0.80 6.88
C THR A 124 8.34 -1.53 7.98
N GLY A 125 8.98 -0.78 8.84
CA GLY A 125 9.62 -1.34 10.04
C GLY A 125 8.62 -1.54 11.18
N GLY A 126 9.03 -2.30 12.21
CA GLY A 126 8.24 -2.43 13.44
C GLY A 126 7.05 -3.37 13.36
N LYS A 127 7.05 -4.32 12.44
CA LYS A 127 5.94 -5.26 12.26
C LYS A 127 5.72 -6.19 13.46
N ASN A 128 6.71 -6.38 14.35
CA ASN A 128 6.55 -7.21 15.55
C ASN A 128 5.62 -6.58 16.60
N CYS A 129 5.36 -5.26 16.56
CA CYS A 129 4.28 -4.65 17.32
C CYS A 129 2.89 -4.94 16.74
N VAL A 130 2.82 -5.24 15.46
CA VAL A 130 1.56 -5.49 14.75
C VAL A 130 1.16 -6.96 14.84
N PHE A 131 2.13 -7.86 14.65
CA PHE A 131 1.90 -9.30 14.69
C PHE A 131 3.20 -10.04 15.02
N PRO A 132 3.16 -11.14 15.80
CA PRO A 132 4.33 -11.96 16.06
C PRO A 132 4.97 -12.44 14.75
N ASN A 133 6.30 -12.34 14.65
CA ASN A 133 7.04 -12.65 13.41
C ASN A 133 6.54 -11.87 12.18
N GLY A 134 6.18 -10.59 12.37
CA GLY A 134 5.48 -9.78 11.39
C GLY A 134 6.14 -9.68 10.02
N GLU A 135 7.49 -9.71 9.93
CA GLU A 135 8.21 -9.74 8.64
C GLU A 135 7.91 -11.05 7.89
N ARG A 136 8.02 -12.19 8.56
CA ARG A 136 7.75 -13.53 8.01
C ARG A 136 6.29 -13.65 7.56
N GLU A 137 5.36 -13.26 8.42
CA GLU A 137 3.92 -13.32 8.12
C GLU A 137 3.55 -12.43 6.92
N THR A 138 4.18 -11.25 6.82
CA THR A 138 4.02 -10.38 5.65
C THR A 138 4.51 -11.06 4.38
N ALA A 139 5.68 -11.71 4.43
CA ALA A 139 6.24 -12.41 3.27
C ALA A 139 5.38 -13.60 2.84
N ILE A 140 4.82 -14.37 3.80
CA ILE A 140 3.88 -15.45 3.49
C ILE A 140 2.64 -14.90 2.78
N GLY A 141 2.06 -13.80 3.26
CA GLY A 141 0.89 -13.16 2.65
C GLY A 141 1.18 -12.58 1.26
N ALA A 142 2.33 -11.93 1.10
CA ALA A 142 2.81 -11.42 -0.19
C ALA A 142 3.01 -12.57 -1.19
N GLY A 143 3.65 -13.65 -0.75
CA GLY A 143 3.86 -14.84 -1.57
C GLY A 143 2.56 -15.50 -1.99
N ALA A 144 1.59 -15.64 -1.08
CA ALA A 144 0.28 -16.22 -1.36
C ALA A 144 -0.52 -15.44 -2.41
N SER A 145 -0.33 -14.11 -2.47
CA SER A 145 -0.97 -13.22 -3.43
C SER A 145 -0.09 -12.89 -4.64
N ASN A 146 1.08 -13.51 -4.75
CA ASN A 146 2.07 -13.27 -5.80
C ASN A 146 2.45 -11.79 -5.95
N THR A 147 2.68 -11.11 -4.83
CA THR A 147 2.89 -9.65 -4.73
C THR A 147 4.36 -9.34 -4.47
N MET A 148 4.92 -8.36 -5.19
CA MET A 148 6.25 -7.83 -4.91
C MET A 148 6.26 -7.16 -3.53
N GLN A 149 7.31 -7.42 -2.74
CA GLN A 149 7.50 -6.83 -1.42
C GLN A 149 8.84 -6.11 -1.35
N ILE A 150 8.85 -4.89 -0.82
CA ILE A 150 10.07 -4.23 -0.36
C ILE A 150 10.14 -4.48 1.15
N THR A 151 11.14 -5.25 1.59
CA THR A 151 11.29 -5.62 3.00
C THR A 151 12.28 -4.71 3.73
N SER A 152 12.02 -4.43 5.00
CA SER A 152 12.87 -3.57 5.85
C SER A 152 13.58 -4.30 6.97
N GLY A 153 13.38 -5.61 7.11
CA GLY A 153 13.99 -6.44 8.16
C GLY A 153 14.23 -7.87 7.68
N GLY A 154 15.03 -8.63 8.41
CA GLY A 154 15.19 -10.08 8.31
C GLY A 154 15.11 -10.70 6.91
N ILE A 155 15.89 -10.21 5.93
CA ILE A 155 15.70 -10.60 4.52
C ILE A 155 15.74 -12.11 4.32
N GLU A 156 16.62 -12.81 5.02
CA GLU A 156 16.74 -14.28 4.90
C GLU A 156 15.48 -15.01 5.34
N ASP A 157 14.85 -14.55 6.43
CA ASP A 157 13.58 -15.12 6.90
C ASP A 157 12.43 -14.79 5.93
N VAL A 158 12.44 -13.57 5.37
CA VAL A 158 11.45 -13.15 4.38
C VAL A 158 11.55 -13.99 3.11
N LEU A 159 12.76 -14.21 2.59
CA LEU A 159 12.97 -14.98 1.36
C LEU A 159 12.65 -16.46 1.53
N ARG A 160 12.92 -17.03 2.71
CA ARG A 160 12.56 -18.42 3.02
C ARG A 160 11.06 -18.64 3.24
N ALA A 161 10.34 -17.61 3.67
CA ALA A 161 8.92 -17.73 4.01
C ALA A 161 7.99 -17.56 2.81
N GLY A 162 8.40 -16.76 1.81
CA GLY A 162 7.54 -16.35 0.69
C GLY A 162 7.69 -17.24 -0.54
N LYS A 163 6.55 -17.52 -1.22
CA LYS A 163 6.49 -18.01 -2.59
C LYS A 163 5.88 -16.88 -3.41
N GLY A 164 6.56 -16.37 -4.41
CA GLY A 164 6.02 -15.27 -5.24
C GLY A 164 7.10 -14.41 -5.83
N PRO A 165 6.76 -13.23 -6.36
CA PRO A 165 7.75 -12.29 -6.87
C PRO A 165 8.79 -11.98 -5.81
N LYS A 166 10.03 -12.04 -6.23
CA LYS A 166 11.18 -11.93 -5.32
C LYS A 166 11.16 -10.59 -4.58
N ALA A 167 11.59 -10.61 -3.32
CA ALA A 167 11.65 -9.44 -2.48
C ALA A 167 12.69 -8.41 -2.96
N TRP A 168 12.39 -7.15 -2.75
CA TRP A 168 13.33 -6.04 -2.84
C TRP A 168 13.80 -5.68 -1.43
N TRP A 169 15.10 -5.49 -1.27
CA TRP A 169 15.64 -5.08 0.01
C TRP A 169 15.60 -3.57 0.17
N GLN A 170 15.03 -3.09 1.28
CA GLN A 170 15.16 -1.69 1.66
C GLN A 170 16.53 -1.43 2.30
N PHE A 171 17.24 -0.51 1.72
CA PHE A 171 18.48 0.01 2.26
C PHE A 171 18.21 1.39 2.89
N THR A 172 18.55 1.55 4.16
CA THR A 172 18.28 2.79 4.91
C THR A 172 19.54 3.42 5.47
N THR A 173 20.71 2.78 5.33
CA THR A 173 21.97 3.30 5.82
C THR A 173 22.97 3.48 4.70
N ALA A 174 23.46 4.70 4.57
CA ALA A 174 24.60 5.00 3.73
C ALA A 174 25.93 4.91 4.48
N ALA A 175 25.94 4.64 5.79
CA ALA A 175 27.16 4.55 6.59
C ALA A 175 28.19 3.57 6.02
N GLU A 176 27.71 2.52 5.36
CA GLU A 176 28.55 1.52 4.72
C GLU A 176 29.13 2.00 3.38
N PHE A 177 28.64 3.12 2.83
CA PHE A 177 29.03 3.65 1.51
C PHE A 177 29.75 4.99 1.56
N VAL A 178 30.19 5.41 2.74
CA VAL A 178 31.00 6.63 2.88
C VAL A 178 32.36 6.42 2.20
N PRO A 179 32.88 7.40 1.40
CA PRO A 179 34.18 7.31 0.79
C PRO A 179 35.28 7.03 1.84
N GLY A 180 36.08 6.01 1.58
CA GLY A 180 37.16 5.60 2.51
C GLY A 180 36.74 4.64 3.61
N GLY A 181 35.44 4.32 3.74
CA GLY A 181 34.98 3.26 4.64
C GLY A 181 35.28 1.87 4.09
N ALA A 182 35.49 0.88 4.99
CA ALA A 182 35.76 -0.52 4.65
C ALA A 182 34.66 -1.19 3.79
N ALA A 183 33.54 -0.50 3.55
CA ALA A 183 32.37 -0.99 2.86
C ALA A 183 32.41 -0.86 1.32
N GLN A 184 33.28 -0.01 0.77
CA GLN A 184 33.33 0.14 -0.70
C GLN A 184 33.67 -1.19 -1.41
N ASN A 185 34.46 -2.06 -0.76
CA ASN A 185 34.74 -3.41 -1.23
C ASN A 185 33.61 -4.41 -0.93
N LYS A 186 32.63 -4.03 -0.09
CA LYS A 186 31.53 -4.89 0.33
C LYS A 186 30.24 -4.75 -0.50
N ILE A 187 30.13 -3.70 -1.33
CA ILE A 187 28.90 -3.48 -2.14
C ILE A 187 28.66 -4.67 -3.07
N ALA A 188 29.68 -5.12 -3.78
CA ALA A 188 29.55 -6.26 -4.69
C ALA A 188 29.25 -7.56 -3.92
N ASP A 189 29.85 -7.77 -2.75
CA ASP A 189 29.60 -8.93 -1.90
C ASP A 189 28.20 -8.89 -1.30
N TYR A 190 27.77 -7.71 -0.85
CA TYR A 190 26.43 -7.52 -0.32
C TYR A 190 25.36 -7.72 -1.42
N SER A 191 25.56 -7.12 -2.60
CA SER A 191 24.67 -7.31 -3.74
C SER A 191 24.60 -8.78 -4.19
N ARG A 192 25.73 -9.49 -4.16
CA ARG A 192 25.77 -10.93 -4.44
C ARG A 192 24.98 -11.71 -3.40
N ARG A 193 25.18 -11.47 -2.11
CA ARG A 193 24.40 -12.11 -1.04
C ARG A 193 22.91 -11.89 -1.17
N LEU A 194 22.48 -10.66 -1.56
CA LEU A 194 21.06 -10.39 -1.84
C LEU A 194 20.56 -11.20 -3.03
N ALA A 195 21.34 -11.31 -4.10
CA ALA A 195 21.00 -12.10 -5.28
C ALA A 195 20.97 -13.60 -4.97
N ASP A 196 21.93 -14.12 -4.20
CA ASP A 196 21.98 -15.52 -3.77
C ASP A 196 20.79 -15.92 -2.89
N ASN A 197 20.17 -14.92 -2.22
CA ASN A 197 18.93 -15.09 -1.47
C ASN A 197 17.68 -14.70 -2.26
N ASP A 198 17.76 -14.70 -3.60
CA ASP A 198 16.62 -14.41 -4.47
C ASP A 198 16.06 -12.98 -4.36
N CYS A 199 16.78 -12.04 -3.77
CA CYS A 199 16.42 -10.63 -3.82
C CYS A 199 16.58 -10.10 -5.23
N THR A 200 15.62 -9.33 -5.72
CA THR A 200 15.57 -8.89 -7.12
C THR A 200 15.89 -7.42 -7.32
N GLY A 201 16.15 -6.69 -6.25
CA GLY A 201 16.54 -5.28 -6.32
C GLY A 201 16.81 -4.67 -4.96
N ILE A 202 17.33 -3.46 -4.98
CA ILE A 202 17.67 -2.66 -3.81
C ILE A 202 16.87 -1.36 -3.88
N SER A 203 16.14 -1.05 -2.80
CA SER A 203 15.42 0.22 -2.63
C SER A 203 16.13 1.07 -1.58
N VAL A 204 16.73 2.18 -1.99
CA VAL A 204 17.37 3.11 -1.06
C VAL A 204 16.35 4.15 -0.60
N THR A 205 16.11 4.19 0.71
CA THR A 205 15.20 5.16 1.32
C THR A 205 15.97 6.39 1.75
N VAL A 206 15.65 7.55 1.18
CA VAL A 206 16.43 8.80 1.36
C VAL A 206 15.71 9.86 2.22
N ASP A 207 14.54 9.59 2.70
CA ASP A 207 13.69 10.49 3.51
C ASP A 207 13.61 10.11 5.00
N ILE A 208 14.59 9.35 5.53
CA ILE A 208 14.53 8.78 6.89
C ILE A 208 15.77 9.08 7.76
N TYR A 209 16.60 10.02 7.37
CA TYR A 209 17.90 10.21 8.06
C TYR A 209 17.85 11.02 9.35
N HIS A 210 16.75 11.71 9.58
CA HIS A 210 16.47 12.41 10.83
C HIS A 210 15.29 11.76 11.55
N VAL A 211 15.26 11.90 12.87
CA VAL A 211 14.12 11.45 13.68
C VAL A 211 12.98 12.42 13.44
N SER A 212 11.87 11.89 12.93
CA SER A 212 10.66 12.68 12.72
C SER A 212 9.91 12.89 14.04
N HIS A 213 9.28 14.04 14.18
CA HIS A 213 8.49 14.42 15.33
C HIS A 213 7.10 13.79 15.25
N ARG A 214 6.91 12.63 15.92
CA ARG A 214 5.65 11.87 15.93
C ARG A 214 4.99 12.00 17.28
N GLU A 215 4.11 12.97 17.38
CA GLU A 215 3.59 13.42 18.67
C GLU A 215 2.78 12.35 19.42
N ARG A 216 2.01 11.51 18.70
CA ARG A 216 1.25 10.45 19.37
C ARG A 216 2.17 9.43 20.04
N SER A 217 3.23 8.99 19.36
CA SER A 217 4.23 8.10 19.96
C SER A 217 5.00 8.76 21.11
N ILE A 218 5.26 10.07 21.03
CA ILE A 218 5.89 10.84 22.12
C ILE A 218 4.97 10.88 23.33
N HIS A 219 3.71 11.30 23.15
CA HIS A 219 2.77 11.44 24.25
C HIS A 219 2.46 10.11 24.95
N ASN A 220 2.36 9.01 24.19
CA ASN A 220 2.03 7.70 24.75
C ASN A 220 3.24 6.91 25.25
N GLY A 221 4.46 7.40 25.00
CA GLY A 221 5.69 6.81 25.52
C GLY A 221 6.17 5.56 24.78
N LEU A 222 5.84 5.41 23.50
CA LEU A 222 6.34 4.28 22.70
C LEU A 222 7.84 4.40 22.43
N VAL A 223 8.59 3.37 22.79
CA VAL A 223 9.98 3.18 22.38
C VAL A 223 10.02 2.44 21.05
N ARG A 224 10.45 3.10 20.00
CA ARG A 224 10.42 2.57 18.62
C ARG A 224 11.15 1.24 18.46
N SER A 225 12.25 1.01 19.16
CA SER A 225 13.01 -0.24 19.09
C SER A 225 12.19 -1.45 19.55
N TRP A 226 11.19 -1.29 20.42
CA TRP A 226 10.32 -2.38 20.82
C TRP A 226 9.63 -3.03 19.62
N CYS A 227 9.17 -2.21 18.67
CA CYS A 227 8.49 -2.69 17.48
C CYS A 227 9.40 -3.42 16.49
N SER A 228 10.70 -3.15 16.55
CA SER A 228 11.70 -3.80 15.69
C SER A 228 12.26 -5.09 16.29
N THR A 229 12.08 -5.30 17.59
CA THR A 229 12.62 -6.46 18.32
C THR A 229 11.51 -7.37 18.86
N ASN A 230 11.21 -7.28 20.13
CA ASN A 230 10.35 -8.22 20.85
C ASN A 230 8.89 -7.76 21.00
N GLY A 231 8.55 -6.61 20.44
CA GLY A 231 7.22 -5.99 20.64
C GLY A 231 7.17 -5.14 21.92
N ILE A 232 5.96 -4.67 22.25
CA ILE A 232 5.73 -3.79 23.41
C ILE A 232 5.79 -4.63 24.70
N PRO A 233 6.68 -4.32 25.65
CA PRO A 233 6.85 -5.07 26.87
C PRO A 233 5.70 -4.82 27.85
N ARG A 234 4.80 -5.79 28.01
CA ARG A 234 3.68 -5.71 28.95
C ARG A 234 3.71 -6.89 29.92
N GLY A 235 3.33 -6.61 31.18
CA GLY A 235 3.12 -7.63 32.19
C GLY A 235 1.80 -8.39 32.00
N PRO A 236 1.55 -9.40 32.86
CA PRO A 236 0.30 -10.16 32.86
C PRO A 236 -0.94 -9.28 33.05
N ASP A 237 -0.81 -8.16 33.76
CA ASP A 237 -1.83 -7.15 33.99
C ASP A 237 -2.01 -6.17 32.81
N LYS A 238 -1.34 -6.41 31.68
CA LYS A 238 -1.28 -5.58 30.50
C LYS A 238 -0.66 -4.20 30.68
N LYS A 239 -0.09 -3.88 31.87
CA LYS A 239 0.68 -2.66 32.05
C LYS A 239 2.06 -2.77 31.43
N LEU A 240 2.63 -1.63 31.03
CA LEU A 240 4.02 -1.60 30.57
C LEU A 240 4.94 -2.08 31.70
N LEU A 241 5.86 -2.99 31.37
CA LEU A 241 6.83 -3.51 32.34
C LEU A 241 7.84 -2.44 32.79
N TYR A 242 8.20 -1.56 31.88
CA TYR A 242 9.01 -0.38 32.16
C TYR A 242 8.65 0.72 31.16
N ARG A 243 8.84 1.94 31.61
CA ARG A 243 8.82 3.13 30.76
C ARG A 243 10.29 3.49 30.55
N SER A 244 10.74 3.53 29.31
CA SER A 244 12.08 4.02 29.04
C SER A 244 12.08 5.53 29.24
N ASP A 245 12.96 6.02 30.12
CA ASP A 245 13.26 7.46 30.23
C ASP A 245 14.01 7.94 28.98
N ASP A 246 14.45 7.01 28.11
CA ASP A 246 15.01 7.27 26.79
C ASP A 246 13.97 7.67 25.72
N ILE A 247 12.73 7.96 26.09
CA ILE A 247 11.83 8.72 25.24
C ILE A 247 12.35 10.15 25.16
N ILE A 248 13.53 10.24 24.71
CA ILE A 248 14.16 11.53 24.57
C ILE A 248 13.97 11.94 23.13
N TRP A 249 13.00 12.73 22.96
CA TRP A 249 13.12 13.82 22.03
C TRP A 249 14.14 14.73 22.66
N SER A 250 15.36 14.59 22.19
CA SER A 250 16.53 15.19 22.76
C SER A 250 16.26 16.63 23.18
N THR A 251 16.39 16.84 24.42
CA THR A 251 16.30 18.14 25.04
C THR A 251 17.54 19.01 24.80
N GLY A 252 18.43 18.66 23.88
CA GLY A 252 19.66 19.41 23.89
C GLY A 252 20.46 19.58 22.61
N GLU A 253 20.46 18.64 21.69
CA GLU A 253 21.29 18.75 20.51
C GLU A 253 20.48 18.55 19.22
N PHE A 254 20.27 19.62 18.49
CA PHE A 254 19.72 19.61 17.15
C PHE A 254 20.80 19.83 16.09
N PRO A 255 20.66 19.17 14.94
CA PRO A 255 19.73 18.11 14.57
C PRO A 255 20.17 16.76 15.14
N THR A 256 19.23 15.93 15.61
CA THR A 256 19.54 14.56 15.99
C THR A 256 19.50 13.67 14.75
N PRO A 257 20.62 13.31 14.14
CA PRO A 257 20.60 12.40 13.02
C PRO A 257 20.20 11.02 13.53
N MET A 258 19.28 10.38 12.82
CA MET A 258 18.90 8.99 13.11
C MET A 258 20.05 8.03 12.81
N ARG A 259 21.02 8.48 12.02
CA ARG A 259 22.13 7.68 11.49
C ARG A 259 23.38 8.58 11.31
N ASN A 260 24.53 7.97 11.42
CA ASN A 260 25.82 8.67 11.38
C ASN A 260 26.19 9.27 10.01
N SER A 261 25.42 9.00 8.97
CA SER A 261 25.63 9.57 7.64
C SER A 261 24.33 9.57 6.81
N THR A 262 24.22 10.58 5.96
CA THR A 262 23.17 10.67 4.93
C THR A 262 23.77 10.30 3.57
N PRO A 263 23.07 9.59 2.68
CA PRO A 263 23.55 9.34 1.33
C PRO A 263 23.55 10.63 0.53
N THR A 264 24.50 10.72 -0.38
CA THR A 264 24.54 11.71 -1.44
C THR A 264 24.25 11.04 -2.78
N TRP A 265 24.02 11.83 -3.82
CA TRP A 265 23.85 11.29 -5.17
C TRP A 265 25.05 10.46 -5.62
N ASP A 266 26.28 10.88 -5.28
CA ASP A 266 27.50 10.11 -5.58
C ASP A 266 27.54 8.77 -4.83
N THR A 267 26.98 8.73 -3.62
CA THR A 267 26.85 7.48 -2.86
C THR A 267 25.87 6.53 -3.54
N LEU A 268 24.74 7.05 -4.02
CA LEU A 268 23.74 6.26 -4.75
C LEU A 268 24.30 5.74 -6.08
N GLN A 269 25.07 6.56 -6.79
CA GLN A 269 25.74 6.13 -8.02
C GLN A 269 26.74 5.00 -7.77
N ARG A 270 27.61 5.15 -6.76
CA ARG A 270 28.55 4.07 -6.39
C ARG A 270 27.84 2.77 -6.01
N LEU A 271 26.71 2.86 -5.30
CA LEU A 271 25.88 1.69 -5.00
C LEU A 271 25.34 1.07 -6.28
N HIS A 272 24.78 1.88 -7.16
CA HIS A 272 24.24 1.42 -8.44
C HIS A 272 25.32 0.73 -9.29
N ASP A 273 26.49 1.38 -9.44
CA ASP A 273 27.58 0.87 -10.27
C ASP A 273 28.22 -0.42 -9.70
N GLY A 274 28.24 -0.55 -8.38
CA GLY A 274 28.75 -1.75 -7.69
C GLY A 274 27.71 -2.86 -7.50
N ALA A 275 26.42 -2.55 -7.63
CA ALA A 275 25.35 -3.52 -7.44
C ALA A 275 25.14 -4.35 -8.72
N LYS A 276 24.89 -5.66 -8.52
CA LYS A 276 24.46 -6.55 -9.61
C LYS A 276 22.93 -6.65 -9.72
N LEU A 277 22.23 -5.80 -8.99
CA LEU A 277 20.78 -5.75 -8.91
C LEU A 277 20.30 -4.34 -9.26
N PRO A 278 19.09 -4.17 -9.80
CA PRO A 278 18.49 -2.86 -9.96
C PRO A 278 18.45 -2.08 -8.65
N VAL A 279 18.82 -0.79 -8.69
CA VAL A 279 18.78 0.12 -7.54
C VAL A 279 17.76 1.22 -7.81
N ILE A 280 16.76 1.34 -6.94
CA ILE A 280 15.78 2.41 -6.98
C ILE A 280 15.94 3.31 -5.74
N VAL A 281 15.51 4.55 -5.86
CA VAL A 281 15.50 5.50 -4.74
C VAL A 281 14.06 5.82 -4.33
N LYS A 282 13.79 5.72 -3.01
CA LYS A 282 12.47 5.99 -2.40
C LYS A 282 12.55 7.24 -1.52
N GLY A 283 11.53 8.10 -1.62
CA GLY A 283 11.46 9.37 -0.89
C GLY A 283 11.68 10.58 -1.80
N ILE A 284 11.41 10.43 -3.09
CA ILE A 284 11.51 11.49 -4.10
C ILE A 284 10.14 12.16 -4.26
N LEU A 285 10.12 13.50 -4.29
CA LEU A 285 8.90 14.28 -4.43
C LEU A 285 9.00 15.37 -5.50
N THR A 286 10.16 15.55 -6.15
CA THR A 286 10.42 16.66 -7.06
C THR A 286 10.88 16.20 -8.44
N ALA A 287 10.63 17.03 -9.45
CA ALA A 287 11.14 16.82 -10.81
C ALA A 287 12.67 16.86 -10.85
N GLU A 288 13.28 17.76 -10.05
CA GLU A 288 14.75 17.97 -10.00
C GLU A 288 15.46 16.73 -9.50
N ASP A 289 14.95 16.10 -8.43
CA ASP A 289 15.56 14.88 -7.88
C ASP A 289 15.29 13.67 -8.77
N THR A 290 14.12 13.63 -9.43
CA THR A 290 13.86 12.63 -10.46
C THR A 290 14.85 12.73 -11.62
N ALA A 291 15.10 13.95 -12.11
CA ALA A 291 16.09 14.17 -13.18
C ALA A 291 17.50 13.75 -12.75
N LYS A 292 17.88 14.00 -11.48
CA LYS A 292 19.15 13.49 -10.91
C LYS A 292 19.17 11.96 -10.87
N ALA A 293 18.09 11.30 -10.42
CA ALA A 293 18.01 9.84 -10.43
C ALA A 293 18.27 9.25 -11.83
N VAL A 294 17.68 9.86 -12.86
CA VAL A 294 17.97 9.49 -14.26
C VAL A 294 19.43 9.75 -14.62
N LYS A 295 19.98 10.95 -14.28
CA LYS A 295 21.37 11.33 -14.59
C LYS A 295 22.38 10.38 -13.94
N TYR A 296 22.12 9.93 -12.72
CA TYR A 296 22.99 9.02 -11.97
C TYR A 296 22.74 7.54 -12.29
N GLY A 297 21.94 7.23 -13.31
CA GLY A 297 21.75 5.88 -13.83
C GLY A 297 20.88 4.98 -12.98
N LEU A 298 20.18 5.51 -11.97
CA LEU A 298 19.34 4.70 -11.10
C LEU A 298 18.23 3.98 -11.88
N SER A 299 17.88 2.79 -11.43
CA SER A 299 16.95 1.91 -12.14
C SER A 299 15.47 2.33 -12.02
N GLY A 300 15.14 3.25 -11.10
CA GLY A 300 13.79 3.75 -10.89
C GLY A 300 13.68 4.61 -9.64
N ILE A 301 12.49 5.19 -9.44
CA ILE A 301 12.17 5.96 -8.24
C ILE A 301 10.85 5.50 -7.62
N VAL A 302 10.69 5.77 -6.31
CA VAL A 302 9.39 5.73 -5.64
C VAL A 302 9.06 7.14 -5.18
N VAL A 303 8.02 7.74 -5.77
CA VAL A 303 7.45 9.01 -5.31
C VAL A 303 6.78 8.74 -3.96
N SER A 304 7.34 9.31 -2.90
CA SER A 304 7.00 8.92 -1.53
C SER A 304 7.29 10.05 -0.56
N ASN A 305 6.34 10.31 0.36
CA ASN A 305 6.52 11.12 1.55
C ASN A 305 6.59 10.25 2.82
N HIS A 306 7.04 8.98 2.67
CA HIS A 306 7.13 8.02 3.77
C HIS A 306 5.78 7.74 4.46
N GLY A 307 4.68 7.90 3.73
CA GLY A 307 3.34 7.83 4.31
C GLY A 307 3.07 8.96 5.30
N ALA A 308 3.66 10.15 5.07
CA ALA A 308 3.61 11.35 5.91
C ALA A 308 4.18 11.12 7.33
N ARG A 309 5.24 10.35 7.45
CA ARG A 309 5.86 9.98 8.74
C ARG A 309 7.21 10.66 8.98
N GLN A 310 7.65 11.52 8.08
CA GLN A 310 8.94 12.22 8.12
C GLN A 310 8.69 13.73 8.08
N LEU A 311 9.11 14.44 7.07
CA LEU A 311 8.83 15.87 6.93
C LEU A 311 7.32 16.07 6.67
N ASP A 312 6.67 16.88 7.48
CA ASP A 312 5.28 17.28 7.25
C ASP A 312 5.18 18.43 6.25
N HIS A 313 4.00 18.82 5.85
CA HIS A 313 3.71 19.91 4.90
C HIS A 313 4.39 19.77 3.52
N VAL A 314 4.68 18.55 3.09
CA VAL A 314 5.22 18.26 1.75
C VAL A 314 4.14 17.92 0.72
N GLY A 315 2.87 17.99 1.11
CA GLY A 315 1.73 17.66 0.26
C GLY A 315 1.56 16.16 0.02
N ALA A 316 0.68 15.83 -0.90
CA ALA A 316 0.36 14.45 -1.26
C ALA A 316 1.27 13.93 -2.37
N THR A 317 1.63 12.66 -2.28
CA THR A 317 2.46 12.01 -3.31
C THR A 317 1.78 11.95 -4.68
N ILE A 318 0.44 11.86 -4.71
CA ILE A 318 -0.33 11.89 -5.96
C ILE A 318 -0.24 13.25 -6.68
N GLU A 319 0.01 14.34 -5.95
CA GLU A 319 0.24 15.67 -6.52
C GLU A 319 1.64 15.80 -7.12
N ALA A 320 2.66 15.23 -6.46
CA ALA A 320 4.05 15.21 -6.93
C ALA A 320 4.26 14.23 -8.10
N LEU A 321 3.43 13.19 -8.22
CA LEU A 321 3.61 12.13 -9.22
C LEU A 321 3.71 12.66 -10.66
N PRO A 322 2.86 13.57 -11.15
CA PRO A 322 2.91 14.02 -12.56
C PRO A 322 4.20 14.74 -12.93
N GLU A 323 4.80 15.52 -12.04
CA GLU A 323 6.07 16.19 -12.32
C GLU A 323 7.25 15.21 -12.35
N CYS A 324 7.26 14.23 -11.42
CA CYS A 324 8.24 13.16 -11.41
C CYS A 324 8.16 12.30 -12.68
N VAL A 325 6.95 11.93 -13.11
CA VAL A 325 6.74 11.19 -14.37
C VAL A 325 7.26 11.95 -15.59
N ARG A 326 6.96 13.25 -15.68
CA ARG A 326 7.50 14.08 -16.76
C ARG A 326 9.04 14.15 -16.74
N ALA A 327 9.63 14.31 -15.56
CA ALA A 327 11.08 14.37 -15.41
C ALA A 327 11.79 13.03 -15.71
N ALA A 328 11.16 11.91 -15.36
CA ALA A 328 11.65 10.58 -15.72
C ALA A 328 11.62 10.34 -17.23
N ASN A 329 10.67 10.96 -17.94
CA ASN A 329 10.53 10.94 -19.41
C ASN A 329 10.65 9.53 -20.03
N GLY A 330 10.04 8.54 -19.38
CA GLY A 330 10.07 7.14 -19.80
C GLY A 330 11.41 6.41 -19.68
N LYS A 331 12.47 7.08 -19.19
CA LYS A 331 13.82 6.50 -19.06
C LYS A 331 13.93 5.50 -17.92
N ILE A 332 13.18 5.74 -16.84
CA ILE A 332 13.11 4.89 -15.66
C ILE A 332 11.66 4.76 -15.18
N PRO A 333 11.24 3.63 -14.62
CA PRO A 333 9.92 3.48 -14.03
C PRO A 333 9.76 4.38 -12.80
N VAL A 334 8.56 4.98 -12.68
CA VAL A 334 8.14 5.80 -11.56
C VAL A 334 7.09 5.04 -10.76
N LEU A 335 7.44 4.61 -9.57
CA LEU A 335 6.53 4.01 -8.62
C LEU A 335 6.00 5.10 -7.68
N VAL A 336 4.90 4.84 -7.00
CA VAL A 336 4.33 5.78 -6.02
C VAL A 336 3.77 5.06 -4.82
N ASP A 337 3.91 5.65 -3.63
CA ASP A 337 3.19 5.24 -2.41
C ASP A 337 2.58 6.46 -1.70
N GLY A 338 1.85 6.25 -0.60
CA GLY A 338 1.21 7.34 0.17
C GLY A 338 -0.29 7.48 -0.12
N GLY A 339 -1.11 7.08 0.84
CA GLY A 339 -2.55 7.32 0.82
C GLY A 339 -3.44 6.29 0.11
N PHE A 340 -2.92 5.34 -0.64
CA PHE A 340 -3.69 4.37 -1.42
C PHE A 340 -4.51 3.40 -0.56
N ARG A 341 -5.83 3.32 -0.81
CA ARG A 341 -6.80 2.49 -0.06
C ARG A 341 -7.83 1.78 -0.92
N ARG A 342 -7.99 2.18 -2.20
CA ARG A 342 -9.03 1.70 -3.11
C ARG A 342 -8.43 1.34 -4.47
N GLY A 343 -9.10 0.49 -5.23
CA GLY A 343 -8.78 0.24 -6.64
C GLY A 343 -8.78 1.53 -7.46
N THR A 344 -9.75 2.42 -7.22
CA THR A 344 -9.82 3.74 -7.86
C THR A 344 -8.62 4.63 -7.58
N ASP A 345 -8.01 4.56 -6.38
CA ASP A 345 -6.77 5.31 -6.10
C ASP A 345 -5.62 4.79 -6.97
N ILE A 346 -5.52 3.46 -7.10
CA ILE A 346 -4.50 2.80 -7.94
C ILE A 346 -4.72 3.18 -9.41
N PHE A 347 -5.95 3.11 -9.90
CA PHE A 347 -6.31 3.51 -11.27
C PHE A 347 -5.87 4.95 -11.57
N LYS A 348 -6.14 5.89 -10.65
CA LYS A 348 -5.74 7.29 -10.79
C LYS A 348 -4.23 7.47 -10.88
N ALA A 349 -3.46 6.75 -10.06
CA ALA A 349 -2.01 6.80 -10.12
C ALA A 349 -1.45 6.25 -11.44
N LEU A 350 -2.00 5.14 -11.94
CA LEU A 350 -1.64 4.56 -13.24
C LEU A 350 -1.95 5.55 -14.37
N ALA A 351 -3.14 6.18 -14.32
CA ALA A 351 -3.51 7.21 -15.29
C ALA A 351 -2.61 8.45 -15.26
N LEU A 352 -1.99 8.75 -14.13
CA LEU A 352 -0.97 9.81 -14.00
C LEU A 352 0.43 9.35 -14.39
N GLY A 353 0.61 8.10 -14.82
CA GLY A 353 1.87 7.56 -15.34
C GLY A 353 2.70 6.76 -14.34
N ALA A 354 2.16 6.38 -13.19
CA ALA A 354 2.84 5.47 -12.29
C ALA A 354 2.97 4.08 -12.92
N SER A 355 4.13 3.44 -12.75
CA SER A 355 4.38 2.05 -13.20
C SER A 355 3.85 1.02 -12.19
N ALA A 356 3.81 1.37 -10.91
CA ALA A 356 3.27 0.54 -9.83
C ALA A 356 2.94 1.38 -8.60
N VAL A 357 2.09 0.84 -7.72
CA VAL A 357 1.56 1.52 -6.53
C VAL A 357 1.89 0.74 -5.27
N GLY A 358 2.50 1.42 -4.29
CA GLY A 358 2.87 0.86 -3.00
C GLY A 358 1.79 1.04 -1.95
N ILE A 359 1.52 0.00 -1.19
CA ILE A 359 0.66 0.05 -0.01
C ILE A 359 1.48 -0.20 1.26
N GLY A 360 1.26 0.61 2.30
CA GLY A 360 1.89 0.47 3.62
C GLY A 360 0.85 0.08 4.68
N ARG A 361 0.19 1.07 5.28
CA ARG A 361 -0.82 0.84 6.32
C ARG A 361 -1.89 -0.20 5.96
N PRO A 362 -2.42 -0.30 4.72
CA PRO A 362 -3.41 -1.30 4.37
C PRO A 362 -3.02 -2.73 4.71
N TYR A 363 -1.83 -3.15 4.31
CA TYR A 363 -1.41 -4.52 4.60
C TYR A 363 -1.04 -4.73 6.08
N LEU A 364 -0.60 -3.67 6.79
CA LEU A 364 -0.38 -3.75 8.24
C LEU A 364 -1.71 -3.94 9.00
N TRP A 365 -2.79 -3.33 8.54
CA TRP A 365 -4.12 -3.60 9.10
C TRP A 365 -4.55 -5.04 8.85
N GLY A 366 -4.32 -5.54 7.62
CA GLY A 366 -4.53 -6.97 7.32
C GLY A 366 -3.71 -7.87 8.22
N LEU A 367 -2.41 -7.57 8.37
CA LEU A 367 -1.49 -8.30 9.24
C LEU A 367 -1.98 -8.31 10.70
N GLY A 368 -2.33 -7.15 11.25
CA GLY A 368 -2.83 -7.04 12.63
C GLY A 368 -4.16 -7.74 12.85
N ALA A 369 -5.04 -7.76 11.86
CA ALA A 369 -6.33 -8.40 11.94
C ALA A 369 -6.27 -9.94 11.83
N PHE A 370 -5.48 -10.48 10.87
CA PHE A 370 -5.51 -11.90 10.50
C PHE A 370 -4.15 -12.50 10.10
N GLY A 371 -3.04 -11.89 10.46
CA GLY A 371 -1.70 -12.37 10.08
C GLY A 371 -1.49 -12.37 8.56
N SER A 372 -0.77 -13.36 8.06
CA SER A 372 -0.48 -13.53 6.62
C SER A 372 -1.73 -13.63 5.75
N ARG A 373 -2.80 -14.28 6.25
CA ARG A 373 -4.09 -14.36 5.54
C ARG A 373 -4.72 -12.97 5.33
N GLY A 374 -4.60 -12.09 6.32
CA GLY A 374 -5.10 -10.70 6.23
C GLY A 374 -4.30 -9.88 5.23
N VAL A 375 -2.99 -10.05 5.17
CA VAL A 375 -2.13 -9.41 4.16
C VAL A 375 -2.58 -9.82 2.75
N ALA A 376 -2.73 -11.12 2.49
CA ALA A 376 -3.18 -11.63 1.20
C ALA A 376 -4.57 -11.11 0.83
N ARG A 377 -5.52 -11.07 1.79
CA ARG A 377 -6.89 -10.62 1.55
C ARG A 377 -6.98 -9.13 1.21
N VAL A 378 -6.20 -8.28 1.86
CA VAL A 378 -6.11 -6.84 1.51
C VAL A 378 -5.66 -6.65 0.07
N ILE A 379 -4.64 -7.40 -0.36
CA ILE A 379 -4.15 -7.34 -1.75
C ILE A 379 -5.22 -7.83 -2.72
N GLU A 380 -5.89 -8.93 -2.40
CA GLU A 380 -6.96 -9.49 -3.23
C GLU A 380 -8.12 -8.49 -3.43
N LEU A 381 -8.56 -7.81 -2.37
CA LEU A 381 -9.59 -6.78 -2.45
C LEU A 381 -9.17 -5.63 -3.38
N LEU A 382 -7.97 -5.10 -3.21
CA LEU A 382 -7.48 -4.00 -4.05
C LEU A 382 -7.33 -4.41 -5.53
N ARG A 383 -6.93 -5.67 -5.79
CA ARG A 383 -6.86 -6.23 -7.14
C ARG A 383 -8.25 -6.35 -7.76
N ALA A 384 -9.20 -6.85 -6.99
CA ALA A 384 -10.59 -7.00 -7.45
C ALA A 384 -11.23 -5.63 -7.73
N GLU A 385 -11.03 -4.65 -6.84
CA GLU A 385 -11.48 -3.28 -7.07
C GLU A 385 -10.85 -2.69 -8.34
N LEU A 386 -9.52 -2.77 -8.50
CA LEU A 386 -8.84 -2.26 -9.69
C LEU A 386 -9.38 -2.89 -10.98
N ALA A 387 -9.54 -4.20 -11.02
CA ALA A 387 -10.08 -4.90 -12.19
C ALA A 387 -11.51 -4.45 -12.51
N THR A 388 -12.35 -4.28 -11.48
CA THR A 388 -13.72 -3.78 -11.63
C THR A 388 -13.73 -2.33 -12.15
N ASP A 389 -12.90 -1.47 -11.57
CA ASP A 389 -12.79 -0.06 -11.95
C ASP A 389 -12.29 0.08 -13.41
N MET A 390 -11.33 -0.75 -13.84
CA MET A 390 -10.87 -0.82 -15.23
C MET A 390 -12.01 -1.22 -16.17
N GLY A 391 -12.74 -2.27 -15.83
CA GLY A 391 -13.89 -2.72 -16.64
C GLY A 391 -14.95 -1.63 -16.80
N MET A 392 -15.29 -0.94 -15.70
CA MET A 392 -16.26 0.17 -15.72
C MET A 392 -15.73 1.41 -16.46
N ALA A 393 -14.42 1.63 -16.46
CA ALA A 393 -13.79 2.72 -17.19
C ALA A 393 -13.62 2.43 -18.69
N GLY A 394 -13.89 1.20 -19.15
CA GLY A 394 -13.68 0.79 -20.54
C GLY A 394 -12.24 0.41 -20.87
N VAL A 395 -11.48 -0.12 -19.89
CA VAL A 395 -10.08 -0.49 -20.03
C VAL A 395 -9.90 -1.98 -19.77
N ALA A 396 -9.28 -2.70 -20.71
CA ALA A 396 -9.02 -4.13 -20.61
C ALA A 396 -7.61 -4.46 -20.10
N GLN A 397 -6.65 -3.56 -20.26
CA GLN A 397 -5.24 -3.75 -19.89
C GLN A 397 -4.67 -2.48 -19.26
N ILE A 398 -3.71 -2.63 -18.33
CA ILE A 398 -3.06 -1.49 -17.66
C ILE A 398 -2.40 -0.53 -18.66
N SER A 399 -1.81 -1.05 -19.73
CA SER A 399 -1.17 -0.25 -20.77
C SER A 399 -2.11 0.69 -21.53
N GLN A 400 -3.42 0.51 -21.41
CA GLN A 400 -4.45 1.37 -22.00
C GLN A 400 -4.84 2.53 -21.08
N ILE A 401 -4.41 2.49 -19.81
CA ILE A 401 -4.69 3.57 -18.86
C ILE A 401 -3.71 4.71 -19.10
N ASP A 402 -4.22 5.88 -19.47
CA ASP A 402 -3.44 7.09 -19.69
C ASP A 402 -4.07 8.32 -19.02
N ARG A 403 -3.45 9.47 -19.24
CA ARG A 403 -3.87 10.75 -18.64
C ARG A 403 -5.29 11.19 -19.00
N SER A 404 -5.86 10.72 -20.10
CA SER A 404 -7.23 11.06 -20.54
C SER A 404 -8.30 10.52 -19.60
N TYR A 405 -7.99 9.43 -18.87
CA TYR A 405 -8.88 8.79 -17.91
C TYR A 405 -9.03 9.53 -16.57
N VAL A 406 -8.29 10.61 -16.35
CA VAL A 406 -8.42 11.42 -15.13
C VAL A 406 -8.37 12.91 -15.40
N ARG A 407 -9.13 13.68 -14.61
CA ARG A 407 -9.04 15.15 -14.56
C ARG A 407 -9.06 15.64 -13.12
N SER A 408 -8.52 16.84 -12.89
CA SER A 408 -8.69 17.51 -11.60
C SER A 408 -10.14 17.99 -11.45
N ARG A 409 -10.69 17.85 -10.24
CA ARG A 409 -12.00 18.43 -9.89
C ARG A 409 -11.97 19.97 -9.98
N ARG A 410 -10.81 20.57 -9.68
CA ARG A 410 -10.63 22.04 -9.65
C ARG A 410 -10.34 22.66 -11.02
N SER A 411 -10.01 21.87 -12.03
CA SER A 411 -9.71 22.35 -13.40
C SER A 411 -10.94 22.47 -14.32
N GLY A 412 -12.11 22.56 -13.76
CA GLY A 412 -13.40 22.62 -14.48
C GLY A 412 -14.18 23.89 -14.16
N ALA A 413 -13.55 25.05 -14.35
CA ALA A 413 -14.24 26.33 -14.51
C ALA A 413 -13.71 27.00 -15.77
#